data_1b62d4fa824860c76e0696c377533a87
#
_entry.id   1b62d4fa824860c76e0696c377533a87
#
_cell.length_a   1.000
_cell.length_b   1.000
_cell.length_c   1.000
_cell.angle_alpha   90.00
_cell.angle_beta   90.00
_cell.angle_gamma   90.00
#
_symmetry.space_group_name_H-M   'P 1'
#
loop_
_entity.id
_entity.type
_entity.pdbx_description
1 polymer ?
#
loop_
_entity_poly.entity_id
_entity_poly.type
_entity_poly.pdbx_seq_one_letter_code
_entity_poly.pdbx_strand_id
1 'polypeptide(L)'
;MSCFLLVTCTIAQKPISIWDSGVGEAERPEAMSGIFEKGEECYMGKYVIALDQGTTSSRCILFNHEGEICSVAQREFTQHYPQPGWVEHDPLEIWSTQLGVLVEAAGGIGVDLSDVAAIGITNQRETTIVWDKETGRPVYNAIVWQCRRTADRIEKLKKDGLEDLVRDRTGLIPDAYFSGSKIAWILDHVEGARERAKRGELLFGTVDTWLIWNLTKGQVHVTDYTNASRTMLYDIRKLCWDKEQLAYFDIPECMLPEVKPSSCIYGYTSKEVLGHSVPIAGIAGDQQAALFGQCCFQPGDVKNTYGTGCFMLMNTGNRAVQSENGLLTTIAVGYDGRVEYALEGSVFVAGASI
;
A
#
# COMPACT_ATOMS: atom_id res chain seq x y z
N MET A 1 5.65 7.61 -11.51
CA MET A 1 4.90 8.88 -11.42
C MET A 1 3.94 8.90 -10.23
N SER A 2 3.18 7.84 -9.98
CA SER A 2 2.11 7.81 -8.98
C SER A 2 2.58 8.04 -7.53
N CYS A 3 3.62 7.38 -7.06
CA CYS A 3 4.16 7.57 -5.72
C CYS A 3 4.90 8.90 -5.56
N PHE A 4 5.50 9.41 -6.64
CA PHE A 4 6.15 10.71 -6.69
C PHE A 4 5.20 11.86 -6.31
N LEU A 5 4.00 11.89 -6.89
CA LEU A 5 3.02 12.93 -6.60
C LEU A 5 2.56 12.93 -5.13
N LEU A 6 2.33 11.76 -4.54
CA LEU A 6 1.99 11.66 -3.11
C LEU A 6 3.12 12.16 -2.21
N VAL A 7 4.36 11.79 -2.51
CA VAL A 7 5.54 12.22 -1.74
C VAL A 7 5.80 13.70 -1.91
N THR A 8 5.69 14.22 -3.12
CA THR A 8 5.91 15.66 -3.39
C THR A 8 4.83 16.52 -2.75
N CYS A 9 3.57 16.07 -2.69
CA CYS A 9 2.53 16.75 -1.90
C CYS A 9 2.86 16.83 -0.41
N THR A 10 3.56 15.83 0.15
CA THR A 10 3.91 15.80 1.57
C THR A 10 5.12 16.69 1.89
N ILE A 11 6.10 16.81 0.98
CA ILE A 11 7.38 17.47 1.24
C ILE A 11 7.44 18.87 0.65
N ALA A 12 6.81 19.08 -0.51
CA ALA A 12 6.78 20.39 -1.13
C ALA A 12 5.80 21.30 -0.37
N GLN A 13 6.35 22.18 0.40
CA GLN A 13 5.63 23.38 0.90
C GLN A 13 5.19 24.33 -0.23
N LYS A 14 5.33 23.92 -1.48
CA LYS A 14 4.71 24.57 -2.65
C LYS A 14 4.17 23.47 -3.55
N PRO A 15 2.95 23.59 -4.10
CA PRO A 15 2.52 22.72 -5.16
C PRO A 15 3.57 22.82 -6.26
N ILE A 16 4.20 21.69 -6.62
CA ILE A 16 4.98 21.63 -7.85
C ILE A 16 3.97 21.98 -8.93
N SER A 17 4.22 23.07 -9.64
CA SER A 17 3.39 23.53 -10.73
C SER A 17 3.57 22.58 -11.92
N ILE A 18 3.01 21.36 -11.82
CA ILE A 18 2.79 20.47 -12.97
C ILE A 18 1.95 21.18 -14.05
N TRP A 19 1.42 22.37 -13.72
CA TRP A 19 0.53 23.20 -14.51
C TRP A 19 1.21 24.21 -15.45
N ASP A 20 2.52 24.38 -15.39
CA ASP A 20 3.23 25.25 -16.36
C ASP A 20 3.42 24.61 -17.74
N SER A 21 2.98 23.37 -17.95
CA SER A 21 2.92 22.75 -19.27
C SER A 21 1.55 22.96 -19.92
N GLY A 22 1.21 24.18 -20.29
CA GLY A 22 0.30 24.48 -21.41
C GLY A 22 -1.18 24.12 -21.30
N VAL A 23 -1.74 23.84 -20.11
CA VAL A 23 -3.18 23.74 -19.89
C VAL A 23 -3.66 25.01 -19.20
N GLY A 24 -4.60 25.71 -19.85
CA GLY A 24 -5.07 27.03 -19.43
C GLY A 24 -5.52 27.12 -17.97
N GLU A 25 -5.50 28.35 -17.46
CA GLU A 25 -5.94 28.75 -16.11
C GLU A 25 -7.40 28.30 -15.80
N ALA A 26 -7.59 27.03 -15.50
CA ALA A 26 -8.81 26.54 -14.91
C ALA A 26 -8.58 26.41 -13.39
N GLU A 27 -9.34 27.20 -12.66
CA GLU A 27 -9.54 27.32 -11.22
C GLU A 27 -8.79 26.29 -10.35
N ARG A 28 -7.77 26.77 -9.64
CA ARG A 28 -7.08 26.00 -8.58
C ARG A 28 -8.13 25.64 -7.52
N PRO A 29 -8.23 24.38 -7.08
CA PRO A 29 -9.09 24.07 -5.94
C PRO A 29 -8.58 24.85 -4.72
N GLU A 30 -9.45 25.64 -4.08
CA GLU A 30 -9.15 26.41 -2.85
C GLU A 30 -8.67 25.51 -1.67
N ALA A 31 -8.80 24.21 -1.79
CA ALA A 31 -8.42 23.22 -0.78
C ALA A 31 -6.90 23.11 -0.53
N MET A 32 -6.04 23.72 -1.34
CA MET A 32 -4.57 23.63 -1.17
C MET A 32 -3.91 24.87 -0.55
N SER A 33 -4.66 25.90 -0.14
CA SER A 33 -4.10 27.19 0.30
C SER A 33 -3.80 27.33 1.80
N GLY A 34 -4.06 26.30 2.63
CA GLY A 34 -4.11 26.43 4.09
C GLY A 34 -2.98 25.78 4.92
N ILE A 35 -1.91 25.23 4.35
CA ILE A 35 -1.03 24.31 5.11
C ILE A 35 0.35 24.89 5.45
N PHE A 36 0.62 26.19 5.28
CA PHE A 36 1.98 26.69 5.49
C PHE A 36 2.06 27.85 6.47
N GLU A 37 2.34 27.54 7.74
CA GLU A 37 2.90 28.50 8.68
C GLU A 37 4.44 28.42 8.73
N LYS A 38 5.05 29.58 8.83
CA LYS A 38 6.47 29.89 8.71
C LYS A 38 7.33 29.24 9.80
N GLY A 39 8.49 28.70 9.43
CA GLY A 39 9.64 28.80 10.30
C GLY A 39 10.49 27.56 10.56
N GLU A 40 10.69 26.64 9.58
CA GLU A 40 11.86 25.75 9.59
C GLU A 40 12.48 25.75 8.19
N GLU A 41 13.82 25.83 8.11
CA GLU A 41 14.56 25.69 6.87
C GLU A 41 14.22 24.31 6.28
N CYS A 42 13.38 24.29 5.24
CA CYS A 42 13.02 23.09 4.52
C CYS A 42 14.27 22.54 3.86
N TYR A 43 14.78 21.44 4.35
CA TYR A 43 15.87 20.69 3.74
C TYR A 43 15.37 20.14 2.40
N MET A 44 15.54 20.92 1.35
CA MET A 44 15.12 20.54 -0.01
C MET A 44 16.14 19.57 -0.59
N GLY A 45 15.96 18.28 -0.35
CA GLY A 45 16.70 17.27 -1.09
C GLY A 45 16.43 17.41 -2.60
N LYS A 46 17.41 17.05 -3.41
CA LYS A 46 17.35 17.20 -4.88
C LYS A 46 16.50 16.13 -5.54
N TYR A 47 16.27 15.00 -4.84
CA TYR A 47 15.65 13.82 -5.40
C TYR A 47 14.51 13.29 -4.51
N VAL A 48 13.58 12.60 -5.15
CA VAL A 48 12.57 11.76 -4.49
C VAL A 48 12.71 10.33 -5.01
N ILE A 49 12.66 9.38 -4.09
CA ILE A 49 12.66 7.95 -4.41
C ILE A 49 11.22 7.43 -4.39
N ALA A 50 10.82 6.74 -5.45
CA ALA A 50 9.60 5.94 -5.50
C ALA A 50 9.95 4.45 -5.55
N LEU A 51 9.50 3.70 -4.54
CA LEU A 51 9.60 2.25 -4.49
C LEU A 51 8.27 1.65 -4.96
N ASP A 52 8.33 0.78 -5.97
CA ASP A 52 7.17 0.08 -6.52
C ASP A 52 7.37 -1.42 -6.36
N GLN A 53 6.69 -2.00 -5.38
CA GLN A 53 6.71 -3.43 -5.12
C GLN A 53 5.54 -4.11 -5.83
N GLY A 54 5.74 -4.44 -7.08
CA GLY A 54 4.74 -5.17 -7.88
C GLY A 54 4.61 -6.64 -7.52
N THR A 55 3.74 -7.35 -8.22
CA THR A 55 3.51 -8.78 -8.01
C THR A 55 4.69 -9.63 -8.48
N THR A 56 5.36 -9.23 -9.55
CA THR A 56 6.43 -10.02 -10.17
C THR A 56 7.81 -9.38 -10.10
N SER A 57 7.89 -8.10 -9.75
CA SER A 57 9.15 -7.36 -9.71
C SER A 57 9.13 -6.24 -8.69
N SER A 58 10.31 -5.95 -8.17
CA SER A 58 10.63 -4.76 -7.37
C SER A 58 11.21 -3.70 -8.28
N ARG A 59 10.79 -2.45 -8.12
CA ARG A 59 11.28 -1.31 -8.91
C ARG A 59 11.60 -0.13 -8.00
N CYS A 60 12.63 0.62 -8.39
CA CYS A 60 12.95 1.91 -7.80
C CYS A 60 13.10 2.95 -8.91
N ILE A 61 12.49 4.10 -8.73
CA ILE A 61 12.57 5.23 -9.64
C ILE A 61 13.01 6.45 -8.84
N LEU A 62 14.05 7.14 -9.31
CA LEU A 62 14.48 8.43 -8.79
C LEU A 62 13.95 9.54 -9.70
N PHE A 63 13.35 10.54 -9.05
CA PHE A 63 12.89 11.76 -9.71
C PHE A 63 13.67 12.96 -9.18
N ASN A 64 13.94 13.95 -10.06
CA ASN A 64 14.44 15.25 -9.65
C ASN A 64 13.28 16.17 -9.20
N HIS A 65 13.61 17.40 -8.85
CA HIS A 65 12.64 18.40 -8.39
C HIS A 65 11.62 18.78 -9.47
N GLU A 66 11.99 18.68 -10.74
CA GLU A 66 11.14 18.96 -11.90
C GLU A 66 10.18 17.79 -12.21
N GLY A 67 10.33 16.66 -11.51
CA GLY A 67 9.53 15.46 -11.74
C GLY A 67 10.01 14.58 -12.89
N GLU A 68 11.23 14.83 -13.38
CA GLU A 68 11.85 14.03 -14.42
C GLU A 68 12.48 12.76 -13.84
N ILE A 69 12.40 11.67 -14.57
CA ILE A 69 13.02 10.39 -14.19
C ILE A 69 14.53 10.50 -14.42
N CYS A 70 15.30 10.41 -13.33
CA CYS A 70 16.76 10.44 -13.37
C CYS A 70 17.39 9.06 -13.43
N SER A 71 16.77 8.09 -12.76
CA SER A 71 17.26 6.71 -12.71
C SER A 71 16.12 5.72 -12.48
N VAL A 72 16.26 4.52 -13.02
CA VAL A 72 15.33 3.40 -12.82
C VAL A 72 16.13 2.12 -12.66
N ALA A 73 15.81 1.34 -11.63
CA ALA A 73 16.25 -0.03 -11.49
C ALA A 73 15.05 -0.95 -11.24
N GLN A 74 15.09 -2.14 -11.82
CA GLN A 74 14.03 -3.14 -11.67
C GLN A 74 14.62 -4.53 -11.60
N ARG A 75 14.03 -5.40 -10.75
CA ARG A 75 14.43 -6.78 -10.59
C ARG A 75 13.21 -7.66 -10.37
N GLU A 76 13.12 -8.75 -11.12
CA GLU A 76 12.13 -9.81 -10.88
C GLU A 76 12.53 -10.63 -9.65
N PHE A 77 11.53 -11.28 -9.03
CA PHE A 77 11.72 -12.20 -7.91
C PHE A 77 10.86 -13.45 -8.08
N THR A 78 11.16 -14.48 -7.32
CA THR A 78 10.61 -15.82 -7.47
C THR A 78 9.13 -15.88 -7.10
N GLN A 79 8.34 -16.50 -7.97
CA GLN A 79 6.93 -16.83 -7.71
C GLN A 79 6.84 -18.29 -7.29
N HIS A 80 6.23 -18.58 -6.14
CA HIS A 80 6.07 -19.94 -5.63
C HIS A 80 4.62 -20.42 -5.81
N TYR A 81 4.45 -21.61 -6.36
CA TYR A 81 3.15 -22.25 -6.60
C TYR A 81 3.11 -23.62 -5.91
N PRO A 82 2.99 -23.71 -4.56
CA PRO A 82 3.12 -24.98 -3.82
C PRO A 82 2.03 -25.99 -4.17
N GLN A 83 0.83 -25.51 -4.52
CA GLN A 83 -0.32 -26.33 -4.91
C GLN A 83 -1.17 -25.58 -5.95
N PRO A 84 -2.04 -26.27 -6.71
CA PRO A 84 -2.97 -25.61 -7.62
C PRO A 84 -3.80 -24.52 -6.92
N GLY A 85 -3.78 -23.30 -7.48
CA GLY A 85 -4.46 -22.14 -6.91
C GLY A 85 -3.76 -21.48 -5.71
N TRP A 86 -2.59 -21.97 -5.29
CA TRP A 86 -1.78 -21.35 -4.25
C TRP A 86 -0.68 -20.49 -4.89
N VAL A 87 -0.50 -19.29 -4.36
CA VAL A 87 0.55 -18.37 -4.80
C VAL A 87 1.21 -17.78 -3.57
N GLU A 88 2.54 -17.85 -3.54
CA GLU A 88 3.36 -17.36 -2.44
C GLU A 88 4.59 -16.60 -2.94
N HIS A 89 5.07 -15.66 -2.12
CA HIS A 89 6.37 -15.02 -2.27
C HIS A 89 7.21 -15.23 -1.02
N ASP A 90 8.53 -15.26 -1.17
CA ASP A 90 9.43 -15.14 -0.02
C ASP A 90 9.52 -13.67 0.42
N PRO A 91 9.10 -13.32 1.66
CA PRO A 91 9.19 -11.95 2.13
C PRO A 91 10.62 -11.41 2.21
N LEU A 92 11.61 -12.30 2.41
CA LEU A 92 13.02 -11.90 2.45
C LEU A 92 13.52 -11.57 1.05
N GLU A 93 13.07 -12.28 0.02
CA GLU A 93 13.37 -11.96 -1.38
C GLU A 93 12.72 -10.64 -1.80
N ILE A 94 11.46 -10.39 -1.41
CA ILE A 94 10.80 -9.08 -1.60
C ILE A 94 11.66 -7.96 -1.00
N TRP A 95 12.09 -8.10 0.25
CA TRP A 95 12.92 -7.11 0.91
C TRP A 95 14.27 -6.92 0.22
N SER A 96 14.98 -8.01 -0.04
CA SER A 96 16.33 -7.95 -0.62
C SER A 96 16.34 -7.38 -2.04
N THR A 97 15.35 -7.72 -2.85
CA THR A 97 15.21 -7.18 -4.21
C THR A 97 14.83 -5.70 -4.19
N GLN A 98 13.92 -5.28 -3.30
CA GLN A 98 13.52 -3.88 -3.19
C GLN A 98 14.69 -3.00 -2.68
N LEU A 99 15.43 -3.46 -1.68
CA LEU A 99 16.65 -2.78 -1.23
C LEU A 99 17.70 -2.74 -2.34
N GLY A 100 17.88 -3.85 -3.05
CA GLY A 100 18.85 -3.95 -4.15
C GLY A 100 18.58 -2.94 -5.26
N VAL A 101 17.33 -2.81 -5.73
CA VAL A 101 16.98 -1.83 -6.79
C VAL A 101 17.05 -0.38 -6.28
N LEU A 102 16.81 -0.12 -4.99
CA LEU A 102 17.02 1.19 -4.40
C LEU A 102 18.49 1.60 -4.48
N VAL A 103 19.38 0.74 -4.00
CA VAL A 103 20.84 0.97 -4.02
C VAL A 103 21.34 1.08 -5.46
N GLU A 104 20.87 0.24 -6.36
CA GLU A 104 21.25 0.24 -7.78
C GLU A 104 20.82 1.55 -8.46
N ALA A 105 19.58 2.00 -8.27
CA ALA A 105 19.07 3.22 -8.87
C ALA A 105 19.80 4.48 -8.36
N ALA A 106 20.06 4.58 -7.06
CA ALA A 106 20.81 5.70 -6.48
C ALA A 106 22.28 5.68 -6.89
N GLY A 107 22.93 4.50 -6.81
CA GLY A 107 24.34 4.32 -7.16
C GLY A 107 24.62 4.52 -8.65
N GLY A 108 23.69 4.17 -9.53
CA GLY A 108 23.85 4.26 -10.99
C GLY A 108 24.10 5.68 -11.50
N ILE A 109 23.64 6.70 -10.77
CA ILE A 109 23.88 8.11 -11.10
C ILE A 109 24.66 8.87 -10.00
N GLY A 110 25.21 8.12 -9.02
CA GLY A 110 26.05 8.68 -7.97
C GLY A 110 25.32 9.61 -7.00
N VAL A 111 24.01 9.36 -6.75
CA VAL A 111 23.22 10.16 -5.79
C VAL A 111 23.65 9.80 -4.38
N ASP A 112 24.03 10.80 -3.59
CA ASP A 112 24.12 10.69 -2.14
C ASP A 112 22.72 10.67 -1.54
N LEU A 113 22.43 9.69 -0.69
CA LEU A 113 21.11 9.58 -0.05
C LEU A 113 20.79 10.74 0.88
N SER A 114 21.77 11.56 1.27
CA SER A 114 21.55 12.85 1.94
C SER A 114 20.88 13.90 1.04
N ASP A 115 20.96 13.75 -0.28
CA ASP A 115 20.27 14.59 -1.25
C ASP A 115 18.83 14.12 -1.54
N VAL A 116 18.38 13.03 -0.91
CA VAL A 116 17.03 12.49 -1.08
C VAL A 116 16.07 13.14 -0.08
N ALA A 117 15.09 13.87 -0.60
CA ALA A 117 14.07 14.55 0.20
C ALA A 117 13.14 13.57 0.91
N ALA A 118 12.71 12.50 0.22
CA ALA A 118 11.90 11.45 0.80
C ALA A 118 11.78 10.19 -0.07
N ILE A 119 11.22 9.15 0.56
CA ILE A 119 10.83 7.89 -0.06
C ILE A 119 9.31 7.77 -0.06
N GLY A 120 8.73 7.43 -1.23
CA GLY A 120 7.35 6.97 -1.36
C GLY A 120 7.31 5.49 -1.70
N ILE A 121 6.29 4.78 -1.21
CA ILE A 121 6.11 3.35 -1.39
C ILE A 121 4.76 3.07 -2.04
N THR A 122 4.76 2.30 -3.10
CA THR A 122 3.55 1.67 -3.65
C THR A 122 3.77 0.16 -3.76
N ASN A 123 2.69 -0.61 -3.64
CA ASN A 123 2.81 -2.05 -3.54
C ASN A 123 1.60 -2.78 -4.11
N GLN A 124 1.82 -4.03 -4.53
CA GLN A 124 0.75 -5.01 -4.69
C GLN A 124 -0.06 -5.09 -3.40
N ARG A 125 -1.37 -4.94 -3.50
CA ARG A 125 -2.26 -4.91 -2.33
C ARG A 125 -2.57 -6.32 -1.83
N GLU A 126 -3.19 -6.45 -0.67
CA GLU A 126 -3.78 -7.66 -0.06
C GLU A 126 -2.78 -8.80 0.23
N THR A 127 -1.59 -8.79 -0.35
CA THR A 127 -0.55 -9.78 -0.06
C THR A 127 -0.17 -9.69 1.41
N THR A 128 -0.24 -10.85 2.08
CA THR A 128 -0.26 -10.97 3.54
C THR A 128 1.05 -11.53 4.06
N ILE A 129 1.70 -10.82 4.96
CA ILE A 129 2.93 -11.22 5.62
C ILE A 129 2.72 -11.22 7.14
N VAL A 130 3.17 -12.28 7.82
CA VAL A 130 3.20 -12.38 9.28
C VAL A 130 4.61 -12.72 9.70
N TRP A 131 5.13 -11.96 10.67
CA TRP A 131 6.51 -12.13 11.14
C TRP A 131 6.63 -12.02 12.66
N ASP A 132 7.69 -12.57 13.18
CA ASP A 132 8.09 -12.47 14.56
C ASP A 132 8.59 -11.06 14.89
N LYS A 133 8.01 -10.43 15.90
CA LYS A 133 8.29 -9.03 16.27
C LYS A 133 9.73 -8.83 16.77
N GLU A 134 10.30 -9.81 17.45
CA GLU A 134 11.63 -9.70 18.06
C GLU A 134 12.72 -9.93 17.02
N THR A 135 12.57 -10.97 16.21
CA THR A 135 13.58 -11.38 15.25
C THR A 135 13.43 -10.75 13.87
N GLY A 136 12.26 -10.19 13.54
CA GLY A 136 11.91 -9.70 12.21
C GLY A 136 11.77 -10.83 11.17
N ARG A 137 11.74 -12.11 11.57
CA ARG A 137 11.66 -13.23 10.63
C ARG A 137 10.21 -13.57 10.28
N PRO A 138 9.89 -13.70 8.98
CA PRO A 138 8.60 -14.22 8.56
C PRO A 138 8.34 -15.61 9.15
N VAL A 139 7.12 -15.87 9.62
CA VAL A 139 6.72 -17.19 10.13
C VAL A 139 6.22 -18.11 9.03
N TYR A 140 5.87 -17.53 7.88
CA TYR A 140 5.44 -18.22 6.67
C TYR A 140 5.75 -17.36 5.44
N ASN A 141 5.72 -17.94 4.24
CA ASN A 141 5.78 -17.17 3.00
C ASN A 141 4.62 -16.16 2.91
N ALA A 142 4.83 -15.05 2.22
CA ALA A 142 3.78 -14.11 1.91
C ALA A 142 2.70 -14.78 1.07
N ILE A 143 1.45 -14.77 1.55
CA ILE A 143 0.30 -15.27 0.78
C ILE A 143 -0.18 -14.18 -0.16
N VAL A 144 0.00 -14.41 -1.47
CA VAL A 144 -0.25 -13.41 -2.51
C VAL A 144 -1.75 -13.16 -2.70
N TRP A 145 -2.10 -11.98 -3.16
CA TRP A 145 -3.49 -11.58 -3.45
C TRP A 145 -4.24 -12.55 -4.39
N GLN A 146 -3.54 -13.19 -5.33
CA GLN A 146 -4.10 -14.17 -6.27
C GLN A 146 -4.42 -15.52 -5.63
N CYS A 147 -3.91 -15.80 -4.43
CA CYS A 147 -4.00 -17.12 -3.81
C CYS A 147 -5.43 -17.45 -3.38
N ARG A 148 -5.91 -18.66 -3.75
CA ARG A 148 -7.28 -19.12 -3.50
C ARG A 148 -7.40 -20.08 -2.31
N ARG A 149 -6.33 -20.34 -1.54
CA ARG A 149 -6.30 -21.34 -0.44
C ARG A 149 -7.33 -21.11 0.65
N THR A 150 -7.83 -19.88 0.80
CA THR A 150 -8.79 -19.50 1.83
C THR A 150 -10.24 -19.43 1.33
N ALA A 151 -10.52 -19.92 0.11
CA ALA A 151 -11.84 -19.86 -0.49
C ALA A 151 -12.92 -20.54 0.38
N ASP A 152 -12.62 -21.71 0.96
CA ASP A 152 -13.56 -22.44 1.82
C ASP A 152 -13.92 -21.64 3.09
N ARG A 153 -12.97 -20.88 3.65
CA ARG A 153 -13.21 -19.98 4.78
C ARG A 153 -14.17 -18.86 4.40
N ILE A 154 -14.05 -18.33 3.20
CA ILE A 154 -14.93 -17.29 2.68
C ILE A 154 -16.34 -17.85 2.43
N GLU A 155 -16.45 -19.05 1.86
CA GLU A 155 -17.76 -19.69 1.70
C GLU A 155 -18.43 -19.98 3.06
N LYS A 156 -17.64 -20.30 4.10
CA LYS A 156 -18.16 -20.41 5.47
C LYS A 156 -18.68 -19.05 5.97
N LEU A 157 -17.92 -17.97 5.80
CA LEU A 157 -18.33 -16.61 6.21
C LEU A 157 -19.66 -16.21 5.57
N LYS A 158 -19.85 -16.48 4.28
CA LYS A 158 -21.12 -16.23 3.58
C LYS A 158 -22.26 -17.06 4.15
N LYS A 159 -22.04 -18.36 4.41
CA LYS A 159 -23.03 -19.25 5.04
C LYS A 159 -23.39 -18.80 6.46
N ASP A 160 -22.46 -18.23 7.20
CA ASP A 160 -22.69 -17.66 8.53
C ASP A 160 -23.46 -16.30 8.48
N GLY A 161 -23.78 -15.80 7.26
CA GLY A 161 -24.60 -14.60 7.05
C GLY A 161 -23.88 -13.28 7.24
N LEU A 162 -22.55 -13.26 7.14
CA LEU A 162 -21.75 -12.06 7.40
C LEU A 162 -21.40 -11.25 6.13
N GLU A 163 -21.95 -11.61 4.98
CA GLU A 163 -21.66 -10.93 3.72
C GLU A 163 -22.04 -9.45 3.75
N ASP A 164 -23.24 -9.12 4.23
CA ASP A 164 -23.72 -7.75 4.34
C ASP A 164 -22.91 -6.92 5.35
N LEU A 165 -22.49 -7.55 6.46
CA LEU A 165 -21.62 -6.90 7.44
C LEU A 165 -20.28 -6.51 6.84
N VAL A 166 -19.63 -7.44 6.13
CA VAL A 166 -18.36 -7.17 5.42
C VAL A 166 -18.54 -6.03 4.44
N ARG A 167 -19.59 -6.10 3.60
CA ARG A 167 -19.86 -5.10 2.59
C ARG A 167 -20.13 -3.71 3.19
N ASP A 168 -20.91 -3.64 4.25
CA ASP A 168 -21.23 -2.37 4.91
C ASP A 168 -20.00 -1.73 5.56
N ARG A 169 -19.17 -2.51 6.28
CA ARG A 169 -18.02 -2.00 7.02
C ARG A 169 -16.83 -1.70 6.12
N THR A 170 -16.53 -2.61 5.21
CA THR A 170 -15.27 -2.57 4.44
C THR A 170 -15.45 -2.10 3.00
N GLY A 171 -16.69 -2.05 2.48
CA GLY A 171 -16.97 -1.79 1.07
C GLY A 171 -16.64 -2.96 0.13
N LEU A 172 -16.13 -4.07 0.67
CA LEU A 172 -15.66 -5.22 -0.09
C LEU A 172 -16.74 -6.31 -0.18
N ILE A 173 -16.63 -7.16 -1.19
CA ILE A 173 -17.37 -8.41 -1.28
C ILE A 173 -16.48 -9.50 -0.67
N PRO A 174 -16.97 -10.39 0.23
CA PRO A 174 -16.15 -11.43 0.81
C PRO A 174 -15.49 -12.31 -0.26
N ASP A 175 -14.16 -12.29 -0.31
CA ASP A 175 -13.35 -13.09 -1.22
C ASP A 175 -11.99 -13.44 -0.61
N ALA A 176 -11.41 -14.58 -1.03
CA ALA A 176 -10.06 -15.01 -0.67
C ALA A 176 -8.97 -14.04 -1.13
N TYR A 177 -9.31 -13.09 -1.99
CA TYR A 177 -8.48 -11.99 -2.46
C TYR A 177 -7.91 -11.16 -1.30
N PHE A 178 -8.72 -10.84 -0.30
CA PHE A 178 -8.41 -9.91 0.78
C PHE A 178 -7.60 -10.55 1.92
N SER A 179 -6.88 -9.73 2.70
CA SER A 179 -5.88 -10.20 3.67
C SER A 179 -6.44 -10.97 4.86
N GLY A 180 -7.62 -10.61 5.39
CA GLY A 180 -8.12 -11.15 6.66
C GLY A 180 -8.19 -12.66 6.72
N SER A 181 -8.69 -13.31 5.66
CA SER A 181 -8.75 -14.78 5.59
C SER A 181 -7.38 -15.44 5.53
N LYS A 182 -6.37 -14.76 4.92
CA LYS A 182 -4.99 -15.25 4.80
C LYS A 182 -4.25 -15.15 6.14
N ILE A 183 -4.46 -14.07 6.91
CA ILE A 183 -3.94 -13.95 8.27
C ILE A 183 -4.45 -15.11 9.12
N ALA A 184 -5.76 -15.32 9.15
CA ALA A 184 -6.37 -16.40 9.90
C ALA A 184 -5.83 -17.78 9.48
N TRP A 185 -5.60 -17.98 8.16
CA TRP A 185 -5.00 -19.20 7.65
C TRP A 185 -3.59 -19.44 8.19
N ILE A 186 -2.72 -18.41 8.18
CA ILE A 186 -1.36 -18.51 8.73
C ILE A 186 -1.41 -18.86 10.22
N LEU A 187 -2.27 -18.18 10.98
CA LEU A 187 -2.40 -18.42 12.42
C LEU A 187 -2.89 -19.84 12.75
N ASP A 188 -3.66 -20.46 11.86
CA ASP A 188 -4.17 -21.83 12.04
C ASP A 188 -3.18 -22.92 11.61
N HIS A 189 -2.30 -22.62 10.63
CA HIS A 189 -1.46 -23.65 9.99
C HIS A 189 0.01 -23.58 10.40
N VAL A 190 0.46 -22.48 10.96
CA VAL A 190 1.80 -22.38 11.55
C VAL A 190 1.72 -22.74 13.03
N GLU A 191 2.47 -23.75 13.44
CA GLU A 191 2.45 -24.26 14.80
C GLU A 191 2.71 -23.15 15.84
N GLY A 192 1.82 -23.02 16.81
CA GLY A 192 1.89 -22.04 17.90
C GLY A 192 1.68 -20.58 17.47
N ALA A 193 1.44 -20.28 16.18
CA ALA A 193 1.34 -18.92 15.70
C ALA A 193 0.16 -18.16 16.34
N ARG A 194 -1.00 -18.79 16.48
CA ARG A 194 -2.16 -18.14 17.08
C ARG A 194 -1.93 -17.72 18.53
N GLU A 195 -1.31 -18.57 19.33
CA GLU A 195 -0.99 -18.28 20.71
C GLU A 195 0.10 -17.19 20.82
N ARG A 196 1.08 -17.23 19.93
CA ARG A 196 2.11 -16.20 19.85
C ARG A 196 1.52 -14.84 19.44
N ALA A 197 0.57 -14.83 18.48
CA ALA A 197 -0.13 -13.62 18.09
C ALA A 197 -0.94 -13.02 19.26
N LYS A 198 -1.66 -13.85 20.03
CA LYS A 198 -2.39 -13.41 21.23
C LYS A 198 -1.49 -12.81 22.31
N ARG A 199 -0.23 -13.25 22.40
CA ARG A 199 0.77 -12.66 23.30
C ARG A 199 1.47 -11.42 22.75
N GLY A 200 1.12 -10.98 21.49
CA GLY A 200 1.73 -9.83 20.85
C GLY A 200 3.16 -10.07 20.32
N GLU A 201 3.54 -11.33 20.11
CA GLU A 201 4.85 -11.73 19.60
C GLU A 201 4.92 -11.72 18.07
N LEU A 202 3.78 -11.71 17.39
CA LEU A 202 3.69 -11.69 15.94
C LEU A 202 3.08 -10.37 15.46
N LEU A 203 3.57 -9.89 14.32
CA LEU A 203 3.05 -8.75 13.60
C LEU A 203 2.52 -9.18 12.22
N PHE A 204 1.51 -8.47 11.77
CA PHE A 204 0.97 -8.57 10.42
C PHE A 204 1.26 -7.29 9.65
N GLY A 205 1.44 -7.42 8.35
CA GLY A 205 1.43 -6.31 7.41
C GLY A 205 1.12 -6.75 5.99
N THR A 206 0.67 -5.78 5.22
CA THR A 206 0.76 -5.81 3.76
C THR A 206 2.20 -5.47 3.35
N VAL A 207 2.49 -5.49 2.07
CA VAL A 207 3.87 -5.37 1.59
C VAL A 207 4.50 -4.02 1.95
N ASP A 208 3.72 -2.93 1.94
CA ASP A 208 4.16 -1.61 2.42
C ASP A 208 4.65 -1.64 3.87
N THR A 209 3.85 -2.24 4.76
CA THR A 209 4.21 -2.39 6.18
C THR A 209 5.51 -3.18 6.35
N TRP A 210 5.67 -4.26 5.58
CA TRP A 210 6.88 -5.09 5.60
C TRP A 210 8.12 -4.32 5.14
N LEU A 211 7.99 -3.53 4.08
CA LEU A 211 9.10 -2.70 3.59
C LEU A 211 9.48 -1.62 4.60
N ILE A 212 8.50 -0.93 5.21
CA ILE A 212 8.75 0.09 6.23
C ILE A 212 9.39 -0.52 7.47
N TRP A 213 8.88 -1.66 7.94
CA TRP A 213 9.47 -2.39 9.06
C TRP A 213 10.97 -2.64 8.84
N ASN A 214 11.34 -3.12 7.66
CA ASN A 214 12.74 -3.39 7.32
C ASN A 214 13.56 -2.12 7.09
N LEU A 215 13.03 -1.11 6.38
CA LEU A 215 13.68 0.18 6.17
C LEU A 215 13.99 0.90 7.49
N THR A 216 13.10 0.80 8.47
CA THR A 216 13.22 1.41 9.79
C THR A 216 13.89 0.50 10.82
N LYS A 217 14.33 -0.69 10.42
CA LYS A 217 14.92 -1.70 11.31
C LYS A 217 14.04 -2.04 12.50
N GLY A 218 12.75 -2.27 12.25
CA GLY A 218 11.76 -2.68 13.24
C GLY A 218 11.22 -1.57 14.15
N GLN A 219 11.50 -0.31 13.85
CA GLN A 219 11.04 0.80 14.69
C GLN A 219 9.62 1.25 14.37
N VAL A 220 9.14 1.03 13.14
CA VAL A 220 7.85 1.52 12.69
C VAL A 220 7.01 0.37 12.13
N HIS A 221 5.82 0.18 12.70
CA HIS A 221 4.83 -0.80 12.27
C HIS A 221 3.54 -0.07 11.86
N VAL A 222 3.43 0.26 10.58
CA VAL A 222 2.42 1.17 10.05
C VAL A 222 1.98 0.75 8.65
N THR A 223 0.75 1.08 8.30
CA THR A 223 0.21 1.03 6.93
C THR A 223 -0.58 2.30 6.64
N ASP A 224 -1.07 2.46 5.40
CA ASP A 224 -1.95 3.55 5.03
C ASP A 224 -3.41 3.13 4.89
N TYR A 225 -4.31 4.11 4.77
CA TYR A 225 -5.74 3.86 4.57
C TYR A 225 -6.04 3.01 3.34
N THR A 226 -5.29 3.19 2.25
CA THR A 226 -5.57 2.48 1.00
C THR A 226 -5.25 0.98 1.13
N ASN A 227 -4.14 0.61 1.76
CA ASN A 227 -3.79 -0.77 2.03
C ASN A 227 -4.68 -1.38 3.13
N ALA A 228 -4.95 -0.65 4.22
CA ALA A 228 -5.84 -1.12 5.28
C ALA A 228 -7.24 -1.45 4.75
N SER A 229 -7.79 -0.63 3.83
CA SER A 229 -9.10 -0.85 3.21
C SER A 229 -9.18 -2.16 2.40
N ARG A 230 -8.04 -2.79 2.07
CA ARG A 230 -7.97 -4.04 1.30
C ARG A 230 -7.84 -5.28 2.18
N THR A 231 -7.91 -5.14 3.48
CA THR A 231 -7.70 -6.26 4.41
C THR A 231 -8.97 -7.07 4.71
N MET A 232 -10.15 -6.53 4.44
CA MET A 232 -11.45 -7.03 4.91
C MET A 232 -11.58 -7.00 6.46
N LEU A 233 -10.73 -6.19 7.11
CA LEU A 233 -10.70 -6.02 8.57
C LEU A 233 -10.86 -4.56 9.00
N TYR A 234 -10.93 -3.62 8.05
CA TYR A 234 -10.90 -2.19 8.29
C TYR A 234 -12.24 -1.53 7.94
N ASP A 235 -12.86 -0.86 8.92
CA ASP A 235 -14.07 -0.06 8.69
C ASP A 235 -13.67 1.23 7.96
N ILE A 236 -14.00 1.31 6.67
CA ILE A 236 -13.60 2.42 5.80
C ILE A 236 -14.34 3.73 6.12
N ARG A 237 -15.42 3.68 6.88
CA ARG A 237 -16.18 4.87 7.30
C ARG A 237 -15.73 5.39 8.65
N LYS A 238 -15.45 4.49 9.60
CA LYS A 238 -14.96 4.85 10.94
C LYS A 238 -13.45 5.02 10.99
N LEU A 239 -12.74 4.59 9.95
CA LEU A 239 -11.28 4.62 9.83
C LEU A 239 -10.59 3.91 11.02
N CYS A 240 -11.03 2.70 11.32
CA CYS A 240 -10.48 1.87 12.38
C CYS A 240 -10.59 0.38 12.04
N TRP A 241 -9.79 -0.43 12.70
CA TRP A 241 -9.92 -1.89 12.63
C TRP A 241 -11.28 -2.31 13.18
N ASP A 242 -12.01 -3.16 12.43
CA ASP A 242 -13.36 -3.60 12.80
C ASP A 242 -13.29 -4.80 13.75
N LYS A 243 -13.77 -4.60 14.99
CA LYS A 243 -13.69 -5.60 16.05
C LYS A 243 -14.52 -6.86 15.76
N GLU A 244 -15.63 -6.74 15.04
CA GLU A 244 -16.48 -7.89 14.70
C GLU A 244 -15.78 -8.77 13.66
N GLN A 245 -15.13 -8.15 12.66
CA GLN A 245 -14.32 -8.88 11.68
C GLN A 245 -13.10 -9.55 12.33
N LEU A 246 -12.40 -8.83 13.21
CA LEU A 246 -11.27 -9.38 13.96
C LEU A 246 -11.69 -10.57 14.82
N ALA A 247 -12.82 -10.46 15.51
CA ALA A 247 -13.36 -11.53 16.33
C ALA A 247 -13.76 -12.75 15.48
N TYR A 248 -14.40 -12.54 14.32
CA TYR A 248 -14.78 -13.64 13.42
C TYR A 248 -13.57 -14.45 12.94
N PHE A 249 -12.49 -13.76 12.56
CA PHE A 249 -11.25 -14.41 12.11
C PHE A 249 -10.32 -14.85 13.25
N ASP A 250 -10.67 -14.55 14.52
CA ASP A 250 -9.83 -14.71 15.71
C ASP A 250 -8.43 -14.11 15.51
N ILE A 251 -8.39 -12.85 15.01
CA ILE A 251 -7.18 -12.10 14.78
C ILE A 251 -6.98 -11.11 15.93
N PRO A 252 -5.88 -11.22 16.71
CA PRO A 252 -5.59 -10.27 17.77
C PRO A 252 -5.25 -8.88 17.23
N GLU A 253 -5.88 -7.84 17.78
CA GLU A 253 -5.66 -6.44 17.35
C GLU A 253 -4.19 -6.01 17.53
N CYS A 254 -3.50 -6.57 18.54
CA CYS A 254 -2.10 -6.23 18.85
C CYS A 254 -1.09 -6.61 17.76
N MET A 255 -1.48 -7.44 16.77
CA MET A 255 -0.62 -7.77 15.64
C MET A 255 -0.82 -6.84 14.43
N LEU A 256 -1.78 -5.92 14.49
CA LEU A 256 -2.13 -5.05 13.36
C LEU A 256 -1.30 -3.76 13.37
N PRO A 257 -0.94 -3.21 12.20
CA PRO A 257 -0.22 -1.95 12.12
C PRO A 257 -1.10 -0.74 12.50
N GLU A 258 -0.46 0.33 12.94
CA GLU A 258 -1.10 1.64 13.00
C GLU A 258 -1.49 2.08 11.59
N VAL A 259 -2.68 2.65 11.41
CA VAL A 259 -3.15 3.12 10.10
C VAL A 259 -3.05 4.63 10.05
N LYS A 260 -2.36 5.13 9.02
CA LYS A 260 -2.12 6.58 8.81
C LYS A 260 -2.64 7.05 7.45
N PRO A 261 -2.77 8.38 7.25
CA PRO A 261 -3.04 8.94 5.93
C PRO A 261 -2.00 8.52 4.90
N SER A 262 -2.39 8.44 3.61
CA SER A 262 -1.49 8.05 2.51
C SER A 262 -0.33 9.03 2.31
N SER A 263 -0.50 10.28 2.74
CA SER A 263 0.50 11.36 2.69
C SER A 263 0.76 11.87 4.12
N CYS A 264 1.85 11.44 4.74
CA CYS A 264 2.36 11.91 6.03
C CYS A 264 3.77 11.36 6.25
N ILE A 265 4.50 11.87 7.24
CA ILE A 265 5.76 11.26 7.67
C ILE A 265 5.44 10.03 8.52
N TYR A 266 5.75 8.86 7.99
CA TYR A 266 5.57 7.58 8.68
C TYR A 266 6.71 7.25 9.63
N GLY A 267 7.92 7.69 9.28
CA GLY A 267 9.16 7.46 10.00
C GLY A 267 10.36 7.76 9.10
N TYR A 268 11.52 7.34 9.54
CA TYR A 268 12.77 7.56 8.85
C TYR A 268 13.51 6.24 8.65
N THR A 269 14.21 6.11 7.53
CA THR A 269 15.06 4.94 7.30
C THR A 269 16.17 4.85 8.34
N SER A 270 16.51 3.63 8.75
CA SER A 270 17.64 3.41 9.64
C SER A 270 18.97 3.65 8.92
N LYS A 271 19.88 4.37 9.57
CA LYS A 271 21.26 4.54 9.07
C LYS A 271 22.00 3.23 8.91
N GLU A 272 21.64 2.20 9.67
CA GLU A 272 22.23 0.87 9.53
C GLU A 272 21.80 0.16 8.24
N VAL A 273 20.66 0.57 7.65
CA VAL A 273 20.12 0.00 6.41
C VAL A 273 20.63 0.75 5.19
N LEU A 274 20.54 2.09 5.22
CA LEU A 274 20.84 2.93 4.04
C LEU A 274 22.02 3.88 4.22
N GLY A 275 22.70 3.87 5.37
CA GLY A 275 23.75 4.87 5.68
C GLY A 275 23.21 6.24 6.05
N HIS A 276 22.00 6.57 5.65
CA HIS A 276 21.33 7.85 5.88
C HIS A 276 19.92 7.67 6.44
N SER A 277 19.43 8.73 7.11
CA SER A 277 18.08 8.80 7.65
C SER A 277 17.22 9.61 6.68
N VAL A 278 16.45 8.93 5.84
CA VAL A 278 15.58 9.52 4.81
C VAL A 278 14.12 9.37 5.26
N PRO A 279 13.29 10.44 5.21
CA PRO A 279 11.88 10.33 5.59
C PRO A 279 11.11 9.43 4.61
N ILE A 280 10.22 8.60 5.15
CA ILE A 280 9.22 7.84 4.39
C ILE A 280 7.93 8.65 4.47
N ALA A 281 7.47 9.21 3.34
CA ALA A 281 6.47 10.28 3.35
C ALA A 281 5.21 9.99 2.52
N GLY A 282 5.17 8.89 1.79
CA GLY A 282 3.99 8.51 1.01
C GLY A 282 3.83 7.00 0.94
N ILE A 283 2.61 6.51 1.16
CA ILE A 283 2.24 5.11 0.95
C ILE A 283 0.90 5.06 0.22
N ALA A 284 0.79 4.22 -0.78
CA ALA A 284 -0.49 3.87 -1.38
C ALA A 284 -0.42 2.50 -2.05
N GLY A 285 -1.52 1.75 -2.01
CA GLY A 285 -1.69 0.57 -2.84
C GLY A 285 -1.52 0.91 -4.33
N ASP A 286 -1.01 -0.01 -5.12
CA ASP A 286 -0.61 0.21 -6.53
C ASP A 286 -1.73 0.83 -7.39
N GLN A 287 -2.96 0.38 -7.20
CA GLN A 287 -4.10 0.87 -7.99
C GLN A 287 -4.54 2.27 -7.53
N GLN A 288 -4.45 2.56 -6.25
CA GLN A 288 -4.73 3.88 -5.69
C GLN A 288 -3.63 4.88 -6.05
N ALA A 289 -2.37 4.45 -5.97
CA ALA A 289 -1.24 5.23 -6.45
C ALA A 289 -1.39 5.59 -7.94
N ALA A 290 -1.85 4.62 -8.76
CA ALA A 290 -2.14 4.87 -10.17
C ALA A 290 -3.30 5.85 -10.39
N LEU A 291 -4.38 5.76 -9.59
CA LEU A 291 -5.49 6.71 -9.67
C LEU A 291 -5.01 8.14 -9.37
N PHE A 292 -4.26 8.32 -8.30
CA PHE A 292 -3.67 9.60 -7.93
C PHE A 292 -2.67 10.10 -8.98
N GLY A 293 -1.78 9.24 -9.45
CA GLY A 293 -0.77 9.57 -10.45
C GLY A 293 -1.30 9.87 -11.85
N GLN A 294 -2.52 9.42 -12.15
CA GLN A 294 -3.26 9.81 -13.36
C GLN A 294 -4.06 11.11 -13.17
N CYS A 295 -3.88 11.79 -12.03
CA CYS A 295 -4.58 13.03 -11.68
C CYS A 295 -6.12 12.87 -11.64
N CYS A 296 -6.62 11.71 -11.27
CA CYS A 296 -8.05 11.45 -11.12
C CYS A 296 -8.54 12.04 -9.78
N PHE A 297 -8.60 13.37 -9.66
CA PHE A 297 -8.90 14.08 -8.43
C PHE A 297 -10.36 14.47 -8.26
N GLN A 298 -11.14 14.43 -9.34
CA GLN A 298 -12.54 14.82 -9.27
C GLN A 298 -13.46 13.58 -9.20
N PRO A 299 -14.60 13.67 -8.49
CA PRO A 299 -15.59 12.62 -8.55
C PRO A 299 -16.04 12.35 -9.99
N GLY A 300 -15.94 11.09 -10.41
CA GLY A 300 -16.22 10.66 -11.78
C GLY A 300 -14.97 10.44 -12.64
N ASP A 301 -13.80 10.91 -12.21
CA ASP A 301 -12.54 10.59 -12.90
C ASP A 301 -12.23 9.10 -12.79
N VAL A 302 -11.81 8.51 -13.90
CA VAL A 302 -11.57 7.07 -14.01
C VAL A 302 -10.17 6.80 -14.55
N LYS A 303 -9.46 5.88 -13.90
CA LYS A 303 -8.27 5.25 -14.49
C LYS A 303 -8.54 3.78 -14.77
N ASN A 304 -7.88 3.23 -15.76
CA ASN A 304 -7.87 1.80 -16.04
C ASN A 304 -6.44 1.32 -16.26
N THR A 305 -6.06 0.29 -15.51
CA THR A 305 -4.75 -0.35 -15.64
C THR A 305 -4.92 -1.70 -16.34
N TYR A 306 -4.19 -1.89 -17.44
CA TYR A 306 -4.12 -3.16 -18.16
C TYR A 306 -2.75 -3.80 -17.90
N GLY A 307 -2.76 -4.96 -17.28
CA GLY A 307 -1.58 -5.77 -16.98
C GLY A 307 -1.94 -7.26 -16.95
N THR A 308 -1.40 -8.02 -16.02
CA THR A 308 -1.81 -9.41 -15.75
C THR A 308 -3.31 -9.47 -15.42
N GLY A 309 -3.80 -8.51 -14.64
CA GLY A 309 -5.22 -8.21 -14.48
C GLY A 309 -5.56 -6.83 -15.02
N CYS A 310 -6.87 -6.54 -15.15
CA CYS A 310 -7.39 -5.21 -15.44
C CYS A 310 -8.07 -4.65 -14.20
N PHE A 311 -7.70 -3.42 -13.84
CA PHE A 311 -8.21 -2.76 -12.63
C PHE A 311 -8.67 -1.35 -12.99
N MET A 312 -9.97 -1.14 -12.96
CA MET A 312 -10.60 0.15 -13.14
C MET A 312 -10.94 0.75 -11.79
N LEU A 313 -10.52 1.98 -11.53
CA LEU A 313 -10.94 2.75 -10.36
C LEU A 313 -11.57 4.07 -10.81
N MET A 314 -12.70 4.40 -10.18
CA MET A 314 -13.39 5.68 -10.35
C MET A 314 -13.41 6.43 -9.02
N ASN A 315 -12.86 7.64 -8.98
CA ASN A 315 -12.95 8.52 -7.81
C ASN A 315 -14.42 8.87 -7.53
N THR A 316 -14.86 8.75 -6.26
CA THR A 316 -16.21 9.10 -5.81
C THR A 316 -16.22 10.25 -4.79
N GLY A 317 -15.06 10.91 -4.61
CA GLY A 317 -14.87 11.98 -3.64
C GLY A 317 -15.02 11.48 -2.21
N ASN A 318 -15.65 12.27 -1.36
CA ASN A 318 -15.87 11.96 0.06
C ASN A 318 -17.02 10.97 0.33
N ARG A 319 -17.54 10.30 -0.70
CA ARG A 319 -18.69 9.40 -0.59
C ARG A 319 -18.28 7.95 -0.80
N ALA A 320 -18.42 7.14 0.24
CA ALA A 320 -18.29 5.68 0.15
C ALA A 320 -19.55 5.10 -0.54
N VAL A 321 -19.58 5.13 -1.87
CA VAL A 321 -20.70 4.66 -2.69
C VAL A 321 -20.70 3.14 -2.73
N GLN A 322 -21.84 2.52 -2.37
CA GLN A 322 -22.05 1.08 -2.59
C GLN A 322 -22.60 0.83 -3.98
N SER A 323 -21.97 -0.10 -4.70
CA SER A 323 -22.43 -0.51 -6.03
C SER A 323 -23.49 -1.60 -5.92
N GLU A 324 -24.55 -1.48 -6.73
CA GLU A 324 -25.56 -2.53 -6.91
C GLU A 324 -25.12 -3.57 -7.99
N ASN A 325 -24.02 -3.31 -8.70
CA ASN A 325 -23.55 -4.10 -9.82
C ASN A 325 -22.22 -4.84 -9.55
N GLY A 326 -21.92 -5.11 -8.28
CA GLY A 326 -20.76 -5.93 -7.89
C GLY A 326 -19.40 -5.23 -7.90
N LEU A 327 -19.35 -3.89 -8.06
CA LEU A 327 -18.12 -3.15 -7.87
C LEU A 327 -17.80 -3.02 -6.37
N LEU A 328 -16.50 -2.95 -6.07
CA LEU A 328 -16.01 -2.74 -4.71
C LEU A 328 -15.98 -1.25 -4.38
N THR A 329 -16.19 -0.91 -3.10
CA THR A 329 -15.86 0.40 -2.56
C THR A 329 -14.55 0.32 -1.81
N THR A 330 -13.63 1.24 -2.06
CA THR A 330 -12.32 1.27 -1.40
C THR A 330 -11.93 2.71 -1.07
N ILE A 331 -10.95 2.90 -0.20
CA ILE A 331 -10.36 4.22 0.02
C ILE A 331 -9.41 4.50 -1.14
N ALA A 332 -9.58 5.66 -1.77
CA ALA A 332 -8.75 6.12 -2.88
C ALA A 332 -7.44 6.76 -2.38
N VAL A 333 -7.56 7.63 -1.39
CA VAL A 333 -6.42 8.33 -0.78
C VAL A 333 -6.84 8.93 0.56
N GLY A 334 -5.86 9.11 1.46
CA GLY A 334 -6.05 9.88 2.69
C GLY A 334 -4.95 10.95 2.81
N TYR A 335 -5.34 12.22 2.93
CA TYR A 335 -4.43 13.35 3.14
C TYR A 335 -5.17 14.49 3.87
N ASP A 336 -4.46 15.33 4.59
CA ASP A 336 -4.97 16.52 5.29
C ASP A 336 -6.25 16.28 6.12
N GLY A 337 -6.32 15.12 6.79
CA GLY A 337 -7.49 14.76 7.59
C GLY A 337 -8.74 14.43 6.75
N ARG A 338 -8.61 14.31 5.44
CA ARG A 338 -9.67 13.93 4.50
C ARG A 338 -9.44 12.52 3.99
N VAL A 339 -10.52 11.85 3.62
CA VAL A 339 -10.49 10.57 2.94
C VAL A 339 -11.37 10.65 1.71
N GLU A 340 -10.82 10.26 0.58
CA GLU A 340 -11.57 10.06 -0.66
C GLU A 340 -11.74 8.59 -0.94
N TYR A 341 -12.85 8.25 -1.59
CA TYR A 341 -13.22 6.88 -1.92
C TYR A 341 -13.20 6.64 -3.42
N ALA A 342 -13.16 5.37 -3.80
CA ALA A 342 -13.29 4.94 -5.19
C ALA A 342 -14.18 3.72 -5.32
N LEU A 343 -14.86 3.60 -6.46
CA LEU A 343 -15.40 2.33 -6.93
C LEU A 343 -14.34 1.59 -7.74
N GLU A 344 -14.20 0.30 -7.49
CA GLU A 344 -13.23 -0.56 -8.17
C GLU A 344 -13.90 -1.74 -8.86
N GLY A 345 -13.58 -1.93 -10.15
CA GLY A 345 -13.87 -3.14 -10.91
C GLY A 345 -12.56 -3.86 -11.23
N SER A 346 -12.53 -5.17 -11.00
CA SER A 346 -11.33 -5.99 -11.19
C SER A 346 -11.62 -7.20 -12.09
N VAL A 347 -10.73 -7.44 -13.06
CA VAL A 347 -10.69 -8.66 -13.88
C VAL A 347 -9.31 -9.28 -13.67
N PHE A 348 -9.25 -10.40 -12.94
CA PHE A 348 -7.98 -10.99 -12.49
C PHE A 348 -7.19 -11.68 -13.59
N VAL A 349 -7.84 -12.13 -14.67
CA VAL A 349 -7.23 -12.79 -15.82
C VAL A 349 -7.63 -12.00 -17.06
N ALA A 350 -6.68 -11.25 -17.61
CA ALA A 350 -6.91 -10.37 -18.76
C ALA A 350 -5.71 -10.43 -19.74
N GLY A 351 -5.29 -9.33 -20.29
CA GLY A 351 -4.38 -9.21 -21.43
C GLY A 351 -3.09 -10.03 -21.45
N ALA A 352 -2.57 -10.51 -20.32
CA ALA A 352 -1.40 -11.40 -20.30
C ALA A 352 -1.73 -12.89 -20.52
N SER A 353 -3.00 -13.22 -20.74
CA SER A 353 -3.48 -14.60 -20.95
C SER A 353 -3.67 -14.93 -22.44
N ILE A 354 -3.22 -14.05 -23.35
CA ILE A 354 -3.28 -14.21 -24.80
C ILE A 354 -1.92 -14.66 -25.31
#